data_0ed32783b7d3e70ab6c145238cb9c3e0
#
_entry.id   0ed32783b7d3e70ab6c145238cb9c3e0
#
_cell.length_a   1.000
_cell.length_b   1.000
_cell.length_c   1.000
_cell.angle_alpha   90.00
_cell.angle_beta   90.00
_cell.angle_gamma   90.00
#
_symmetry.space_group_name_H-M   'P 1'
#
loop_
_entity.id
_entity.type
_entity.pdbx_description
1 polymer ?
#
loop_
_entity_poly.entity_id
_entity_poly.type
_entity_poly.pdbx_seq_one_letter_code
_entity_poly.pdbx_strand_id
1 'polypeptide(L)'
;MYHKWLDRWDEKRAQRGDDVKKKAAFALDAQLGFPLAEKAESIADFCDLAAKAVSNPTFFDDPNSSMSGFENIDGWIKFPSSVATAVELNNVVWAKVTESGSLDQVLVVFHHWNASKRNRQLADFFSKRGITVVEIAM
;
A
#
# COMPACT_ATOMS: atom_id res chain seq x y z
N MET A 1 -8.53 -30.06 13.85
CA MET A 1 -7.56 -30.57 12.84
C MET A 1 -7.25 -29.51 11.76
N TYR A 2 -8.25 -28.81 11.23
CA TYR A 2 -8.10 -27.79 10.19
C TYR A 2 -7.22 -26.59 10.63
N HIS A 3 -7.43 -26.04 11.83
CA HIS A 3 -6.64 -24.92 12.35
C HIS A 3 -5.14 -25.26 12.48
N LYS A 4 -4.80 -26.45 12.99
CA LYS A 4 -3.39 -26.86 13.09
C LYS A 4 -2.70 -27.04 11.73
N TRP A 5 -3.47 -27.33 10.69
CA TRP A 5 -2.94 -27.42 9.33
C TRP A 5 -2.70 -26.00 8.76
N LEU A 6 -3.63 -25.07 8.96
CA LEU A 6 -3.47 -23.68 8.58
C LEU A 6 -2.28 -23.03 9.29
N ASP A 7 -2.15 -23.21 10.60
CA ASP A 7 -1.05 -22.67 11.39
C ASP A 7 0.30 -23.14 10.82
N ARG A 8 0.43 -24.44 10.52
CA ARG A 8 1.66 -25.00 9.92
C ARG A 8 1.91 -24.47 8.50
N TRP A 9 0.86 -24.23 7.76
CA TRP A 9 0.98 -23.70 6.40
C TRP A 9 1.45 -22.23 6.44
N ASP A 10 0.87 -21.43 7.31
CA ASP A 10 1.25 -20.04 7.51
C ASP A 10 2.67 -19.91 8.05
N GLU A 11 3.04 -20.74 9.03
CA GLU A 11 4.40 -20.79 9.57
C GLU A 11 5.44 -21.10 8.49
N LYS A 12 5.20 -22.15 7.67
CA LYS A 12 6.10 -22.47 6.55
C LYS A 12 6.19 -21.35 5.52
N ARG A 13 5.11 -20.61 5.32
CA ARG A 13 5.09 -19.49 4.38
C ARG A 13 5.85 -18.27 4.92
N ALA A 14 5.68 -17.98 6.20
CA ALA A 14 6.43 -16.95 6.90
C ALA A 14 7.94 -17.25 6.88
N GLN A 15 8.34 -18.48 7.24
CA GLN A 15 9.74 -18.90 7.23
C GLN A 15 10.39 -18.73 5.86
N ARG A 16 9.74 -19.11 4.77
CA ARG A 16 10.26 -18.91 3.40
C ARG A 16 10.47 -17.42 3.07
N GLY A 17 9.60 -16.54 3.58
CA GLY A 17 9.77 -15.09 3.44
C GLY A 17 10.96 -14.58 4.25
N ASP A 18 11.18 -15.12 5.44
CA ASP A 18 12.24 -14.67 6.36
C ASP A 18 13.63 -15.14 5.92
N ASP A 19 13.73 -16.30 5.27
CA ASP A 19 15.00 -16.84 4.76
C ASP A 19 15.65 -15.95 3.69
N VAL A 20 14.86 -15.17 2.96
CA VAL A 20 15.37 -14.25 1.92
C VAL A 20 15.52 -12.81 2.39
N LYS A 21 15.09 -12.49 3.61
CA LYS A 21 15.17 -11.13 4.17
C LYS A 21 16.53 -10.89 4.79
N LYS A 22 17.11 -9.74 4.47
CA LYS A 22 18.31 -9.27 5.18
C LYS A 22 17.88 -8.70 6.53
N LYS A 23 18.53 -9.15 7.60
CA LYS A 23 18.37 -8.52 8.91
C LYS A 23 18.93 -7.11 8.84
N ALA A 24 18.12 -6.12 9.17
CA ALA A 24 18.54 -4.73 9.32
C ALA A 24 18.47 -4.33 10.79
N ALA A 25 19.31 -3.39 11.20
CA ALA A 25 19.15 -2.75 12.49
C ALA A 25 17.82 -1.98 12.50
N PHE A 26 17.11 -2.03 13.63
CA PHE A 26 15.93 -1.21 13.80
C PHE A 26 16.36 0.27 13.88
N ALA A 27 15.74 1.10 13.07
CA ALA A 27 15.87 2.54 13.11
C ALA A 27 14.47 3.17 13.16
N LEU A 28 14.32 4.20 13.96
CA LEU A 28 13.07 4.97 14.02
C LEU A 28 13.10 6.04 12.91
N ASP A 29 12.72 5.65 11.69
CA ASP A 29 12.52 6.59 10.58
C ASP A 29 11.15 7.28 10.72
N ALA A 30 10.99 8.02 11.82
CA ALA A 30 9.72 8.61 12.22
C ALA A 30 9.13 9.52 11.13
N GLN A 31 9.99 10.25 10.40
CA GLN A 31 9.58 11.16 9.32
C GLN A 31 8.81 10.47 8.19
N LEU A 32 8.93 9.15 8.04
CA LEU A 32 8.22 8.39 7.01
C LEU A 32 6.82 7.95 7.45
N GLY A 33 6.47 8.12 8.71
CA GLY A 33 5.20 7.64 9.27
C GLY A 33 4.01 8.50 8.87
N PHE A 34 4.08 9.79 9.14
CA PHE A 34 3.01 10.76 8.89
C PHE A 34 3.57 12.19 9.05
N PRO A 35 2.86 13.24 8.60
CA PRO A 35 3.28 14.62 8.79
C PRO A 35 3.54 14.96 10.26
N LEU A 36 4.66 15.60 10.55
CA LEU A 36 5.17 15.95 11.89
C LEU A 36 5.72 14.76 12.72
N ALA A 37 5.76 13.56 12.18
CA ALA A 37 6.34 12.41 12.87
C ALA A 37 7.85 12.57 13.13
N GLU A 38 8.54 13.43 12.37
CA GLU A 38 9.95 13.78 12.56
C GLU A 38 10.24 14.41 13.93
N LYS A 39 9.22 14.89 14.63
CA LYS A 39 9.34 15.44 15.98
C LYS A 39 9.42 14.37 17.07
N ALA A 40 9.22 13.11 16.72
CA ALA A 40 9.31 12.01 17.67
C ALA A 40 10.76 11.72 18.05
N GLU A 41 11.08 11.79 19.34
CA GLU A 41 12.39 11.47 19.91
C GLU A 41 12.43 10.03 20.44
N SER A 42 11.26 9.42 20.64
CA SER A 42 11.09 8.07 21.14
C SER A 42 9.90 7.36 20.49
N ILE A 43 9.81 6.04 20.68
CA ILE A 43 8.64 5.27 20.23
C ILE A 43 7.35 5.74 20.95
N ALA A 44 7.44 6.11 22.23
CA ALA A 44 6.29 6.63 22.97
C ALA A 44 5.80 7.94 22.37
N ASP A 45 6.71 8.88 22.10
CA ASP A 45 6.38 10.16 21.46
C ASP A 45 5.77 9.94 20.07
N PHE A 46 6.32 8.99 19.30
CA PHE A 46 5.76 8.63 18.00
C PHE A 46 4.31 8.14 18.10
N CYS A 47 4.01 7.28 19.07
CA CYS A 47 2.65 6.79 19.32
C CYS A 47 1.69 7.92 19.72
N ASP A 48 2.14 8.84 20.58
CA ASP A 48 1.34 9.98 21.02
C ASP A 48 1.07 10.97 19.86
N LEU A 49 2.08 11.24 19.04
CA LEU A 49 1.92 12.07 17.85
C LEU A 49 0.99 11.40 16.82
N ALA A 50 1.12 10.08 16.64
CA ALA A 50 0.24 9.32 15.74
C ALA A 50 -1.23 9.38 16.20
N ALA A 51 -1.49 9.19 17.50
CA ALA A 51 -2.84 9.28 18.06
C ALA A 51 -3.44 10.68 17.84
N LYS A 52 -2.65 11.74 18.03
CA LYS A 52 -3.07 13.12 17.75
C LYS A 52 -3.34 13.36 16.26
N ALA A 53 -2.46 12.85 15.39
CA ALA A 53 -2.60 13.01 13.95
C ALA A 53 -3.89 12.35 13.43
N VAL A 54 -4.14 11.09 13.80
CA VAL A 54 -5.35 10.35 13.39
C VAL A 54 -6.63 10.98 13.92
N SER A 55 -6.57 11.69 15.06
CA SER A 55 -7.72 12.42 15.61
C SER A 55 -8.03 13.72 14.84
N ASN A 56 -7.14 14.15 13.95
CA ASN A 56 -7.38 15.32 13.12
C ASN A 56 -8.33 14.93 11.96
N PRO A 57 -9.49 15.58 11.80
CA PRO A 57 -10.41 15.27 10.69
C PRO A 57 -9.80 15.43 9.30
N THR A 58 -8.76 16.28 9.17
CA THR A 58 -8.06 16.51 7.89
C THR A 58 -6.82 15.63 7.70
N PHE A 59 -6.62 14.62 8.53
CA PHE A 59 -5.43 13.76 8.47
C PHE A 59 -5.26 13.05 7.10
N PHE A 60 -6.38 12.68 6.49
CA PHE A 60 -6.39 12.02 5.20
C PHE A 60 -6.54 12.98 4.02
N ASP A 61 -6.67 14.28 4.29
CA ASP A 61 -6.72 15.29 3.23
C ASP A 61 -5.29 15.55 2.75
N ASP A 62 -5.02 15.25 1.49
CA ASP A 62 -3.76 15.64 0.86
C ASP A 62 -3.90 17.06 0.26
N PRO A 63 -3.32 18.09 0.89
CA PRO A 63 -3.37 19.44 0.35
C PRO A 63 -2.67 19.56 -1.01
N ASN A 64 -1.83 18.57 -1.35
CA ASN A 64 -1.12 18.49 -2.61
C ASN A 64 -1.78 17.52 -3.60
N SER A 65 -3.01 17.08 -3.36
CA SER A 65 -3.76 16.18 -4.23
C SER A 65 -4.05 16.78 -5.62
N SER A 66 -3.09 17.53 -6.16
CA SER A 66 -3.15 17.95 -7.55
C SER A 66 -3.10 16.68 -8.42
N MET A 67 -4.01 16.58 -9.37
CA MET A 67 -4.02 15.54 -10.42
C MET A 67 -2.78 15.63 -11.33
N SER A 68 -1.80 16.47 -10.98
CA SER A 68 -0.55 16.64 -11.71
C SER A 68 0.36 15.43 -11.47
N GLY A 69 0.90 14.88 -12.55
CA GLY A 69 1.83 13.76 -12.48
C GLY A 69 1.20 12.40 -12.67
N PHE A 70 -0.09 12.32 -12.99
CA PHE A 70 -0.71 11.07 -13.43
C PHE A 70 -0.34 10.77 -14.88
N GLU A 71 0.22 9.61 -15.12
CA GLU A 71 0.52 9.09 -16.44
C GLU A 71 -0.28 7.80 -16.66
N ASN A 72 -0.87 7.64 -17.84
CA ASN A 72 -1.50 6.37 -18.26
C ASN A 72 -0.63 5.72 -19.33
N ILE A 73 -0.10 4.55 -19.02
CA ILE A 73 0.79 3.79 -19.89
C ILE A 73 0.23 2.36 -20.01
N ASP A 74 -0.39 2.04 -21.13
CA ASP A 74 -0.94 0.70 -21.43
C ASP A 74 -1.87 0.14 -20.34
N GLY A 75 -2.77 1.00 -19.85
CA GLY A 75 -3.71 0.65 -18.77
C GLY A 75 -3.06 0.51 -17.40
N TRP A 76 -1.81 0.99 -17.25
CA TRP A 76 -1.20 1.28 -15.97
C TRP A 76 -1.32 2.76 -15.68
N ILE A 77 -1.65 3.09 -14.47
CA ILE A 77 -1.56 4.45 -13.95
C ILE A 77 -0.29 4.54 -13.11
N LYS A 78 0.49 5.57 -13.37
CA LYS A 78 1.66 5.93 -12.58
C LYS A 78 1.43 7.32 -11.99
N PHE A 79 1.71 7.50 -10.72
CA PHE A 79 1.60 8.80 -10.05
C PHE A 79 2.62 8.92 -8.92
N PRO A 80 3.03 10.15 -8.55
CA PRO A 80 3.97 10.36 -7.46
C PRO A 80 3.35 9.98 -6.12
N SER A 81 4.16 9.41 -5.22
CA SER A 81 3.78 9.25 -3.82
C SER A 81 3.72 10.62 -3.14
N SER A 82 2.74 10.84 -2.27
CA SER A 82 2.70 12.04 -1.42
C SER A 82 3.82 12.07 -0.38
N VAL A 83 4.44 10.92 -0.11
CA VAL A 83 5.57 10.79 0.81
C VAL A 83 6.84 10.56 0.00
N ALA A 84 7.76 11.52 0.02
CA ALA A 84 9.08 11.36 -0.58
C ALA A 84 10.02 10.60 0.37
N THR A 85 10.68 9.58 -0.15
CA THR A 85 11.65 8.76 0.59
C THR A 85 13.02 8.82 -0.09
N ALA A 86 14.07 8.39 0.61
CA ALA A 86 15.41 8.24 0.04
C ALA A 86 15.49 7.14 -1.04
N VAL A 87 14.49 6.27 -1.12
CA VAL A 87 14.40 5.21 -2.12
C VAL A 87 13.48 5.68 -3.24
N GLU A 88 14.04 6.07 -4.38
CA GLU A 88 13.31 6.63 -5.51
C GLU A 88 12.13 5.75 -5.99
N LEU A 89 12.31 4.43 -5.95
CA LEU A 89 11.27 3.49 -6.35
C LEU A 89 10.02 3.56 -5.47
N ASN A 90 10.16 3.99 -4.21
CA ASN A 90 9.02 4.16 -3.29
C ASN A 90 8.29 5.49 -3.52
N ASN A 91 8.87 6.39 -4.29
CA ASN A 91 8.30 7.72 -4.54
C ASN A 91 7.33 7.72 -5.73
N VAL A 92 7.10 6.54 -6.32
CA VAL A 92 6.19 6.37 -7.46
C VAL A 92 5.24 5.22 -7.16
N VAL A 93 3.95 5.49 -7.28
CA VAL A 93 2.90 4.48 -7.16
C VAL A 93 2.48 4.00 -8.54
N TRP A 94 2.39 2.70 -8.70
CA TRP A 94 1.87 2.06 -9.90
C TRP A 94 0.53 1.38 -9.59
N ALA A 95 -0.43 1.56 -10.46
CA ALA A 95 -1.71 0.88 -10.37
C ALA A 95 -2.12 0.31 -11.73
N LYS A 96 -2.64 -0.90 -11.74
CA LYS A 96 -3.25 -1.48 -12.95
C LYS A 96 -4.75 -1.30 -12.91
N VAL A 97 -5.30 -0.70 -13.95
CA VAL A 97 -6.73 -0.56 -14.14
C VAL A 97 -7.24 -1.69 -15.02
N THR A 98 -8.30 -2.35 -14.58
CA THR A 98 -9.09 -3.29 -15.37
C THR A 98 -10.50 -2.72 -15.48
N GLU A 99 -10.78 -2.12 -16.63
CA GLU A 99 -12.01 -1.38 -16.87
C GLU A 99 -13.21 -2.34 -17.03
N SER A 100 -14.34 -1.92 -16.51
CA SER A 100 -15.63 -2.62 -16.70
C SER A 100 -16.52 -1.97 -17.78
N GLY A 101 -16.09 -0.84 -18.33
CA GLY A 101 -16.91 0.03 -19.17
C GLY A 101 -17.79 1.02 -18.38
N SER A 102 -17.78 0.95 -17.04
CA SER A 102 -18.44 1.91 -16.14
C SER A 102 -17.47 2.36 -15.05
N LEU A 103 -17.60 3.60 -14.62
CA LEU A 103 -16.90 4.18 -13.46
C LEU A 103 -17.82 4.41 -12.25
N ASP A 104 -19.07 3.95 -12.31
CA ASP A 104 -20.03 4.12 -11.21
C ASP A 104 -19.61 3.35 -9.95
N GLN A 105 -18.88 2.24 -10.15
CA GLN A 105 -18.33 1.44 -9.07
C GLN A 105 -16.86 1.11 -9.36
N VAL A 106 -16.02 1.40 -8.40
CA VAL A 106 -14.59 1.12 -8.46
C VAL A 106 -14.16 0.31 -7.24
N LEU A 107 -13.50 -0.82 -7.48
CA LEU A 107 -12.87 -1.62 -6.45
C LEU A 107 -11.36 -1.35 -6.45
N VAL A 108 -10.87 -0.76 -5.37
CA VAL A 108 -9.43 -0.58 -5.16
C VAL A 108 -8.87 -1.78 -4.39
N VAL A 109 -7.85 -2.42 -4.96
CA VAL A 109 -7.24 -3.63 -4.42
C VAL A 109 -5.78 -3.32 -4.08
N PHE A 110 -5.43 -3.49 -2.83
CA PHE A 110 -4.04 -3.48 -2.38
C PHE A 110 -3.54 -4.91 -2.33
N HIS A 111 -2.39 -5.16 -2.94
CA HIS A 111 -1.75 -6.46 -2.84
C HIS A 111 -1.22 -6.68 -1.41
N HIS A 112 -1.26 -7.93 -0.97
CA HIS A 112 -0.65 -8.26 0.31
C HIS A 112 0.88 -8.09 0.23
N TRP A 113 1.51 -7.90 1.35
CA TRP A 113 2.96 -7.85 1.49
C TRP A 113 3.63 -9.06 0.80
N ASN A 114 4.63 -8.82 -0.02
CA ASN A 114 5.31 -9.83 -0.83
C ASN A 114 4.46 -10.52 -1.92
N ALA A 115 3.40 -9.92 -2.39
CA ALA A 115 2.70 -10.45 -3.55
C ALA A 115 3.58 -10.35 -4.81
N SER A 116 3.96 -11.50 -5.37
CA SER A 116 4.79 -11.57 -6.58
C SER A 116 3.99 -11.46 -7.88
N LYS A 117 2.66 -11.56 -7.79
CA LYS A 117 1.77 -11.60 -8.97
C LYS A 117 0.45 -10.92 -8.67
N ARG A 118 -0.10 -10.26 -9.70
CA ARG A 118 -1.46 -9.72 -9.68
C ARG A 118 -2.50 -10.85 -9.66
N ASN A 119 -3.63 -10.58 -9.04
CA ASN A 119 -4.78 -11.49 -9.07
C ASN A 119 -5.69 -11.17 -10.27
N ARG A 120 -5.25 -11.54 -11.48
CA ARG A 120 -6.02 -11.31 -12.71
C ARG A 120 -7.44 -11.88 -12.65
N GLN A 121 -7.60 -13.05 -12.03
CA GLN A 121 -8.93 -13.71 -11.93
C GLN A 121 -9.91 -12.86 -11.12
N LEU A 122 -9.45 -12.21 -10.05
CA LEU A 122 -10.26 -11.30 -9.26
C LEU A 122 -10.64 -10.06 -10.07
N ALA A 123 -9.68 -9.44 -10.75
CA ALA A 123 -9.93 -8.28 -11.59
C ALA A 123 -10.93 -8.59 -12.72
N ASP A 124 -10.74 -9.71 -13.42
CA ASP A 124 -11.64 -10.15 -14.48
C ASP A 124 -13.05 -10.51 -13.96
N PHE A 125 -13.14 -11.07 -12.76
CA PHE A 125 -14.41 -11.42 -12.14
C PHE A 125 -15.28 -10.19 -11.88
N PHE A 126 -14.68 -9.14 -11.31
CA PHE A 126 -15.41 -7.91 -10.98
C PHE A 126 -15.65 -7.04 -12.20
N SER A 127 -14.70 -6.91 -13.12
CA SER A 127 -14.88 -6.08 -14.33
C SER A 127 -16.02 -6.60 -15.21
N LYS A 128 -16.17 -7.92 -15.36
CA LYS A 128 -17.30 -8.55 -16.06
C LYS A 128 -18.66 -8.29 -15.41
N ARG A 129 -18.69 -7.78 -14.18
CA ARG A 129 -19.89 -7.44 -13.41
C ARG A 129 -20.13 -5.93 -13.31
N GLY A 130 -19.43 -5.15 -14.13
CA GLY A 130 -19.61 -3.71 -14.19
C GLY A 130 -18.81 -2.93 -13.13
N ILE A 131 -17.86 -3.58 -12.44
CA ILE A 131 -17.03 -2.94 -11.43
C ILE A 131 -15.64 -2.76 -11.97
N THR A 132 -15.18 -1.53 -12.16
CA THR A 132 -13.79 -1.25 -12.54
C THR A 132 -12.86 -1.58 -11.38
N VAL A 133 -11.76 -2.28 -11.65
CA VAL A 133 -10.80 -2.72 -10.64
C VAL A 133 -9.49 -1.96 -10.80
N VAL A 134 -9.01 -1.36 -9.70
CA VAL A 134 -7.72 -0.67 -9.61
C VAL A 134 -6.84 -1.43 -8.63
N GLU A 135 -5.84 -2.12 -9.13
CA GLU A 135 -4.88 -2.89 -8.34
C GLU A 135 -3.63 -2.05 -8.10
N ILE A 136 -3.40 -1.65 -6.85
CA ILE A 136 -2.22 -0.88 -6.44
C ILE A 136 -1.03 -1.84 -6.28
N ALA A 137 0.07 -1.56 -6.99
CA ALA A 137 1.33 -2.26 -6.81
C ALA A 137 2.10 -1.61 -5.64
N MET A 138 2.50 -2.43 -4.66
CA MET A 138 3.33 -2.02 -3.52
C MET A 138 4.72 -2.66 -3.64
#